data_fd9839952c9d5b9047b8b4d7ab04035a
#
_entry.id   fd9839952c9d5b9047b8b4d7ab04035a
#
_cell.length_a   1.000
_cell.length_b   1.000
_cell.length_c   1.000
_cell.angle_alpha   90.00
_cell.angle_beta   90.00
_cell.angle_gamma   90.00
#
_symmetry.space_group_name_H-M   'P 1'
#
loop_
_entity.id
_entity.type
_entity.pdbx_description
1 polymer ?
#
loop_
_entity_poly.entity_id
_entity_poly.type
_entity_poly.pdbx_seq_one_letter_code
_entity_poly.pdbx_strand_id
1 'polypeptide(L)'
;MKVLIAYHSVSGNTRKVAEAIYKEIRADKEMLPLSEVKDLRGYDLSFIGFPIHAYGPAKEAKEFLEKKVAGKDIALFITHSAPEEEPLVQNWLAACKIAASGANLLGLFDCRGELAQNIADMMLASKDADLIDKAERRHETLGQPDAGRLKKARRFAKDMMAKYKPASRLG
;
A
#
# COMPACT_ATOMS: atom_id res chain seq x y z
N MET A 1 -19.47 8.47 9.08
CA MET A 1 -18.05 8.11 8.84
C MET A 1 -17.84 7.98 7.35
N LYS A 2 -16.88 8.74 6.81
CA LYS A 2 -16.51 8.71 5.39
C LYS A 2 -15.06 8.20 5.25
N VAL A 3 -14.84 7.20 4.40
CA VAL A 3 -13.56 6.52 4.24
C VAL A 3 -13.03 6.71 2.82
N LEU A 4 -11.76 7.04 2.69
CA LEU A 4 -11.06 7.06 1.40
C LEU A 4 -10.19 5.81 1.26
N ILE A 5 -10.21 5.21 0.09
CA ILE A 5 -9.23 4.22 -0.34
C ILE A 5 -8.46 4.85 -1.51
N ALA A 6 -7.26 5.34 -1.23
CA ALA A 6 -6.42 5.99 -2.22
C ALA A 6 -5.26 5.06 -2.61
N TYR A 7 -4.94 4.97 -3.89
CA TYR A 7 -3.89 4.06 -4.35
C TYR A 7 -3.07 4.61 -5.52
N HIS A 8 -1.80 4.22 -5.54
CA HIS A 8 -0.95 4.29 -6.72
C HIS A 8 -0.65 2.87 -7.18
N SER A 9 -0.89 2.57 -8.44
CA SER A 9 -0.68 1.22 -8.99
C SER A 9 -0.17 1.32 -10.43
N VAL A 10 0.94 0.65 -10.73
CA VAL A 10 1.54 0.60 -12.06
C VAL A 10 1.14 -0.68 -12.78
N SER A 11 1.34 -1.84 -12.13
CA SER A 11 1.07 -3.17 -12.71
C SER A 11 -0.30 -3.74 -12.34
N GLY A 12 -1.06 -3.06 -11.48
CA GLY A 12 -2.38 -3.51 -11.02
C GLY A 12 -2.39 -4.23 -9.67
N ASN A 13 -1.24 -4.58 -9.09
CA ASN A 13 -1.19 -5.29 -7.81
C ASN A 13 -1.83 -4.49 -6.67
N THR A 14 -1.40 -3.25 -6.48
CA THR A 14 -1.93 -2.37 -5.44
C THR A 14 -3.41 -2.08 -5.65
N ARG A 15 -3.86 -1.93 -6.89
CA ARG A 15 -5.27 -1.74 -7.22
C ARG A 15 -6.11 -2.95 -6.79
N LYS A 16 -5.66 -4.18 -7.01
CA LYS A 16 -6.37 -5.40 -6.56
C LYS A 16 -6.56 -5.39 -5.04
N VAL A 17 -5.54 -4.99 -4.30
CA VAL A 17 -5.63 -4.85 -2.83
C VAL A 17 -6.61 -3.74 -2.45
N ALA A 18 -6.55 -2.57 -3.10
CA ALA A 18 -7.48 -1.47 -2.88
C ALA A 18 -8.94 -1.90 -3.10
N GLU A 19 -9.22 -2.63 -4.18
CA GLU A 19 -10.56 -3.16 -4.47
C GLU A 19 -11.04 -4.16 -3.41
N ALA A 20 -10.14 -5.00 -2.87
CA ALA A 20 -10.48 -5.94 -1.80
C ALA A 20 -10.84 -5.19 -0.50
N ILE A 21 -10.07 -4.17 -0.14
CA ILE A 21 -10.34 -3.28 1.00
C ILE A 21 -11.67 -2.55 0.79
N TYR A 22 -11.87 -1.95 -0.38
CA TYR A 22 -13.09 -1.22 -0.72
C TYR A 22 -14.34 -2.09 -0.57
N LYS A 23 -14.31 -3.31 -1.09
CA LYS A 23 -15.45 -4.25 -0.98
C LYS A 23 -15.80 -4.61 0.45
N GLU A 24 -14.83 -4.60 1.34
CA GLU A 24 -15.01 -5.00 2.74
C GLU A 24 -15.61 -3.89 3.62
N ILE A 25 -15.26 -2.63 3.36
CA ILE A 25 -15.69 -1.50 4.19
C ILE A 25 -17.19 -1.26 4.03
N ARG A 26 -17.92 -1.15 5.17
CA ARG A 26 -19.38 -0.93 5.26
C ARG A 26 -19.71 0.48 5.75
N ALA A 27 -19.04 1.48 5.23
CA ALA A 27 -19.25 2.90 5.51
C ALA A 27 -19.41 3.68 4.20
N ASP A 28 -19.75 4.94 4.27
CA ASP A 28 -19.62 5.85 3.13
C ASP A 28 -18.16 5.87 2.70
N LYS A 29 -17.88 5.61 1.43
CA LYS A 29 -16.52 5.38 0.94
C LYS A 29 -16.32 5.78 -0.50
N GLU A 30 -15.09 6.20 -0.78
CA GLU A 30 -14.60 6.48 -2.14
C GLU A 30 -13.30 5.71 -2.40
N MET A 31 -13.06 5.38 -3.65
CA MET A 31 -11.79 4.78 -4.09
C MET A 31 -11.24 5.60 -5.26
N LEU A 32 -10.04 6.15 -5.09
CA LEU A 32 -9.41 7.07 -6.05
C LEU A 32 -7.93 6.74 -6.27
N PRO A 33 -7.41 6.92 -7.48
CA PRO A 33 -5.97 7.03 -7.68
C PRO A 33 -5.39 8.19 -6.85
N LEU A 34 -4.17 8.04 -6.32
CA LEU A 34 -3.52 9.11 -5.54
C LEU A 34 -3.43 10.44 -6.31
N SER A 35 -3.26 10.36 -7.63
CA SER A 35 -3.18 11.54 -8.51
C SER A 35 -4.45 12.38 -8.52
N GLU A 36 -5.60 11.79 -8.19
CA GLU A 36 -6.90 12.47 -8.16
C GLU A 36 -7.25 13.01 -6.77
N VAL A 37 -6.51 12.64 -5.75
CA VAL A 37 -6.74 13.07 -4.37
C VAL A 37 -6.13 14.44 -4.13
N LYS A 38 -6.95 15.47 -4.06
CA LYS A 38 -6.51 16.85 -3.77
C LYS A 38 -6.01 16.99 -2.34
N ASP A 39 -6.79 16.53 -1.38
CA ASP A 39 -6.48 16.53 0.05
C ASP A 39 -7.34 15.48 0.80
N LEU A 40 -7.10 15.32 2.08
CA LEU A 40 -7.81 14.35 2.93
C LEU A 40 -8.88 15.02 3.83
N ARG A 41 -9.32 16.23 3.52
CA ARG A 41 -10.40 16.90 4.27
C ARG A 41 -11.74 16.20 4.01
N GLY A 42 -12.52 16.02 5.05
CA GLY A 42 -13.83 15.36 4.96
C GLY A 42 -13.79 13.84 5.01
N TYR A 43 -12.60 13.23 5.03
CA TYR A 43 -12.46 11.80 5.32
C TYR A 43 -12.06 11.60 6.79
N ASP A 44 -12.73 10.65 7.42
CA ASP A 44 -12.47 10.26 8.80
C ASP A 44 -11.27 9.31 8.90
N LEU A 45 -11.14 8.38 7.94
CA LEU A 45 -10.04 7.44 7.81
C LEU A 45 -9.66 7.28 6.35
N SER A 46 -8.37 7.24 6.06
CA SER A 46 -7.88 7.01 4.69
C SER A 46 -6.95 5.80 4.64
N PHE A 47 -7.31 4.83 3.80
CA PHE A 47 -6.42 3.74 3.41
C PHE A 47 -5.59 4.22 2.22
N ILE A 48 -4.27 4.18 2.36
CA ILE A 48 -3.35 4.66 1.32
C ILE A 48 -2.45 3.52 0.88
N GLY A 49 -2.50 3.18 -0.40
CA GLY A 49 -1.78 2.05 -0.95
C GLY A 49 -0.84 2.40 -2.10
N PHE A 50 0.29 1.71 -2.15
CA PHE A 50 1.32 1.91 -3.17
C PHE A 50 2.30 0.73 -3.22
N PRO A 51 3.04 0.58 -4.35
CA PRO A 51 4.10 -0.41 -4.44
C PRO A 51 5.41 0.11 -3.84
N ILE A 52 6.29 -0.82 -3.47
CA ILE A 52 7.70 -0.53 -3.21
C ILE A 52 8.43 -0.34 -4.54
N HIS A 53 9.13 0.77 -4.67
CA HIS A 53 10.08 1.04 -5.75
C HIS A 53 11.43 1.45 -5.15
N ALA A 54 12.52 0.90 -5.67
CA ALA A 54 13.87 1.23 -5.21
C ALA A 54 14.00 1.20 -3.67
N TYR A 55 13.49 0.13 -3.06
CA TYR A 55 13.59 -0.17 -1.61
C TYR A 55 12.82 0.77 -0.67
N GLY A 56 11.88 1.55 -1.18
CA GLY A 56 11.04 2.45 -0.41
C GLY A 56 9.70 2.70 -1.09
N PRO A 57 8.90 3.66 -0.60
CA PRO A 57 7.64 4.00 -1.25
C PRO A 57 7.89 4.55 -2.66
N ALA A 58 7.02 4.20 -3.60
CA ALA A 58 7.01 4.82 -4.92
C ALA A 58 7.01 6.36 -4.79
N LYS A 59 7.67 7.06 -5.70
CA LYS A 59 7.89 8.52 -5.61
C LYS A 59 6.59 9.29 -5.39
N GLU A 60 5.56 8.97 -6.14
CA GLU A 60 4.25 9.63 -6.06
C GLU A 60 3.60 9.43 -4.67
N ALA A 61 3.75 8.23 -4.12
CA ALA A 61 3.25 7.91 -2.79
C ALA A 61 4.06 8.63 -1.71
N LYS A 62 5.38 8.67 -1.83
CA LYS A 62 6.23 9.40 -0.89
C LYS A 62 5.86 10.87 -0.83
N GLU A 63 5.73 11.53 -1.98
CA GLU A 63 5.32 12.93 -2.06
C GLU A 63 3.94 13.17 -1.45
N PHE A 64 3.01 12.27 -1.69
CA PHE A 64 1.66 12.34 -1.11
C PHE A 64 1.70 12.23 0.42
N LEU A 65 2.42 11.25 0.95
CA LEU A 65 2.56 11.02 2.39
C LEU A 65 3.23 12.23 3.09
N GLU A 66 4.29 12.76 2.52
CA GLU A 66 5.01 13.89 3.10
C GLU A 66 4.20 15.20 3.09
N LYS A 67 3.29 15.38 2.12
CA LYS A 67 2.61 16.66 1.90
C LYS A 67 1.15 16.69 2.38
N LYS A 68 0.46 15.56 2.43
CA LYS A 68 -1.02 15.55 2.54
C LYS A 68 -1.59 14.83 3.76
N VAL A 69 -0.79 14.07 4.52
CA VAL A 69 -1.32 13.22 5.59
C VAL A 69 -1.18 13.80 6.99
N ALA A 70 -0.58 14.98 7.15
CA ALA A 70 -0.31 15.57 8.46
C ALA A 70 -1.59 15.68 9.31
N GLY A 71 -1.54 15.09 10.51
CA GLY A 71 -2.65 15.07 11.47
C GLY A 71 -3.87 14.25 11.03
N LYS A 72 -3.75 13.39 10.01
CA LYS A 72 -4.84 12.54 9.52
C LYS A 72 -4.71 11.11 10.02
N ASP A 73 -5.86 10.46 10.24
CA ASP A 73 -5.92 9.04 10.53
C ASP A 73 -5.79 8.24 9.23
N ILE A 74 -4.73 7.44 9.14
CA ILE A 74 -4.45 6.66 7.96
C ILE A 74 -4.11 5.21 8.28
N ALA A 75 -4.30 4.34 7.30
CA ALA A 75 -3.79 2.98 7.28
C ALA A 75 -3.07 2.74 5.95
N LEU A 76 -1.90 2.11 5.97
CA LEU A 76 -1.13 1.84 4.76
C LEU A 76 -1.34 0.40 4.27
N PHE A 77 -1.41 0.21 2.96
CA PHE A 77 -1.34 -1.10 2.32
C PHE A 77 -0.32 -1.09 1.18
N ILE A 78 0.65 -1.98 1.27
CA ILE A 78 1.87 -1.92 0.46
C ILE A 78 2.04 -3.21 -0.31
N THR A 79 2.41 -3.12 -1.59
CA THR A 79 2.73 -4.27 -2.43
C THR A 79 4.20 -4.26 -2.82
N HIS A 80 4.78 -5.44 -2.93
CA HIS A 80 6.16 -5.67 -3.35
C HIS A 80 6.31 -7.05 -3.95
N SER A 81 7.38 -7.33 -4.67
CA SER A 81 7.59 -8.64 -5.31
C SER A 81 8.32 -9.66 -4.43
N ALA A 82 8.89 -9.22 -3.31
CA ALA A 82 9.59 -10.11 -2.36
C ALA A 82 8.61 -10.93 -1.52
N PRO A 83 9.02 -12.10 -1.00
CA PRO A 83 8.29 -12.77 0.07
C PRO A 83 8.11 -11.86 1.29
N GLU A 84 6.96 -11.94 1.96
CA GLU A 84 6.68 -11.07 3.12
C GLU A 84 7.64 -11.32 4.28
N GLU A 85 8.19 -12.53 4.38
CA GLU A 85 9.13 -12.94 5.43
C GLU A 85 10.57 -12.48 5.17
N GLU A 86 10.85 -11.91 4.00
CA GLU A 86 12.19 -11.41 3.66
C GLU A 86 12.60 -10.29 4.63
N PRO A 87 13.75 -10.42 5.36
CA PRO A 87 14.16 -9.41 6.35
C PRO A 87 14.29 -7.99 5.77
N LEU A 88 14.71 -7.86 4.51
CA LEU A 88 14.83 -6.55 3.83
C LEU A 88 13.48 -5.84 3.67
N VAL A 89 12.38 -6.57 3.58
CA VAL A 89 11.03 -5.98 3.49
C VAL A 89 10.75 -5.11 4.71
N GLN A 90 11.19 -5.49 5.89
CA GLN A 90 10.99 -4.69 7.10
C GLN A 90 11.66 -3.31 7.00
N ASN A 91 12.82 -3.21 6.36
CA ASN A 91 13.49 -1.93 6.12
C ASN A 91 12.69 -1.06 5.14
N TRP A 92 12.10 -1.66 4.11
CA TRP A 92 11.26 -0.93 3.15
C TRP A 92 9.98 -0.42 3.81
N LEU A 93 9.35 -1.24 4.64
CA LEU A 93 8.15 -0.84 5.39
C LEU A 93 8.47 0.25 6.41
N ALA A 94 9.65 0.21 7.04
CA ALA A 94 10.10 1.28 7.93
C ALA A 94 10.26 2.60 7.18
N ALA A 95 10.82 2.60 5.97
CA ALA A 95 10.90 3.79 5.13
C ALA A 95 9.51 4.36 4.79
N CYS A 96 8.52 3.50 4.54
CA CYS A 96 7.14 3.92 4.30
C CYS A 96 6.51 4.57 5.55
N LYS A 97 6.75 4.02 6.74
CA LYS A 97 6.29 4.61 8.00
C LYS A 97 6.94 5.98 8.27
N ILE A 98 8.22 6.13 7.95
CA ILE A 98 8.92 7.41 8.07
C ILE A 98 8.29 8.46 7.15
N ALA A 99 8.00 8.12 5.90
CA ALA A 99 7.32 9.03 4.97
C ALA A 99 5.94 9.46 5.48
N ALA A 100 5.26 8.61 6.25
CA ALA A 100 3.94 8.86 6.84
C ALA A 100 4.00 9.43 8.26
N SER A 101 5.16 9.83 8.77
CA SER A 101 5.37 10.22 10.18
C SER A 101 4.53 11.41 10.64
N GLY A 102 4.04 12.23 9.73
CA GLY A 102 3.11 13.32 10.03
C GLY A 102 1.68 12.89 10.34
N ALA A 103 1.32 11.66 10.03
CA ALA A 103 -0.02 11.11 10.22
C ALA A 103 -0.18 10.35 11.54
N ASN A 104 -1.43 10.13 11.95
CA ASN A 104 -1.78 9.11 12.91
C ASN A 104 -1.95 7.77 12.17
N LEU A 105 -0.88 6.97 12.17
CA LEU A 105 -0.86 5.68 11.47
C LEU A 105 -1.50 4.59 12.33
N LEU A 106 -2.70 4.13 11.93
CA LEU A 106 -3.45 3.08 12.64
C LEU A 106 -2.84 1.69 12.43
N GLY A 107 -2.30 1.44 11.27
CA GLY A 107 -1.68 0.17 10.93
C GLY A 107 -1.14 0.11 9.50
N LEU A 108 -0.43 -0.97 9.22
CA LEU A 108 0.17 -1.25 7.93
C LEU A 108 -0.04 -2.71 7.57
N PHE A 109 -0.43 -2.96 6.34
CA PHE A 109 -0.52 -4.26 5.70
C PHE A 109 0.43 -4.29 4.50
N ASP A 110 1.12 -5.39 4.30
CA ASP A 110 1.89 -5.63 3.09
C ASP A 110 1.59 -7.00 2.50
N CYS A 111 1.80 -7.13 1.21
CA CYS A 111 1.71 -8.41 0.55
C CYS A 111 2.52 -8.47 -0.74
N ARG A 112 2.89 -9.71 -1.10
CA ARG A 112 3.55 -9.99 -2.36
C ARG A 112 2.62 -9.71 -3.54
N GLY A 113 3.13 -9.04 -4.55
CA GLY A 113 2.50 -8.83 -5.86
C GLY A 113 3.31 -9.49 -6.96
N GLU A 114 2.72 -9.63 -8.14
CA GLU A 114 3.42 -10.15 -9.30
C GLU A 114 4.48 -9.16 -9.79
N LEU A 115 5.70 -9.63 -10.02
CA LEU A 115 6.74 -8.86 -10.68
C LEU A 115 6.37 -8.70 -12.16
N ALA A 116 6.16 -7.46 -12.61
CA ALA A 116 5.79 -7.18 -13.99
C ALA A 116 6.90 -7.61 -14.95
N GLN A 117 6.54 -8.16 -16.13
CA GLN A 117 7.49 -8.70 -17.09
C GLN A 117 8.50 -7.66 -17.56
N ASN A 118 8.05 -6.45 -17.89
CA ASN A 118 8.94 -5.37 -18.31
C ASN A 118 9.98 -4.96 -17.24
N ILE A 119 9.60 -5.06 -15.96
CA ILE A 119 10.53 -4.80 -14.84
C ILE A 119 11.53 -5.95 -14.71
N ALA A 120 11.06 -7.20 -14.82
CA ALA A 120 11.95 -8.37 -14.83
C ALA A 120 12.95 -8.30 -15.99
N ASP A 121 12.51 -7.89 -17.18
CA ASP A 121 13.40 -7.72 -18.35
C ASP A 121 14.48 -6.66 -18.10
N MET A 122 14.12 -5.54 -17.46
CA MET A 122 15.09 -4.51 -17.05
C MET A 122 16.08 -5.04 -16.01
N MET A 123 15.62 -5.82 -15.04
CA MET A 123 16.48 -6.44 -14.02
C MET A 123 17.47 -7.43 -14.64
N LEU A 124 17.02 -8.27 -15.59
CA LEU A 124 17.87 -9.22 -16.31
C LEU A 124 18.95 -8.51 -17.16
N ALA A 125 18.64 -7.33 -17.70
CA ALA A 125 19.58 -6.53 -18.46
C ALA A 125 20.55 -5.72 -17.57
N SER A 126 20.36 -5.71 -16.26
CA SER A 126 21.23 -5.02 -15.31
C SER A 126 22.54 -5.81 -15.09
N LYS A 127 23.52 -5.16 -14.45
CA LYS A 127 24.76 -5.82 -13.98
C LYS A 127 24.69 -6.21 -12.50
N ASP A 128 23.54 -6.00 -11.86
CA ASP A 128 23.33 -6.27 -10.45
C ASP A 128 22.84 -7.73 -10.26
N ALA A 129 23.67 -8.55 -9.63
CA ALA A 129 23.37 -9.96 -9.43
C ALA A 129 22.10 -10.21 -8.60
N ASP A 130 21.80 -9.35 -7.64
CA ASP A 130 20.59 -9.48 -6.82
C ASP A 130 19.32 -9.17 -7.62
N LEU A 131 19.38 -8.20 -8.53
CA LEU A 131 18.26 -7.90 -9.43
C LEU A 131 18.05 -9.03 -10.45
N ILE A 132 19.13 -9.60 -10.97
CA ILE A 132 19.05 -10.74 -11.90
C ILE A 132 18.41 -11.94 -11.20
N ASP A 133 18.86 -12.31 -10.00
CA ASP A 133 18.26 -13.41 -9.22
C ASP A 133 16.75 -13.21 -8.99
N LYS A 134 16.34 -12.00 -8.61
CA LYS A 134 14.94 -11.66 -8.44
C LYS A 134 14.13 -11.83 -9.73
N ALA A 135 14.69 -11.42 -10.87
CA ALA A 135 14.03 -11.55 -12.16
C ALA A 135 13.90 -13.01 -12.61
N GLU A 136 14.93 -13.83 -12.40
CA GLU A 136 14.91 -15.27 -12.68
C GLU A 136 13.85 -16.01 -11.85
N ARG A 137 13.60 -15.53 -10.63
CA ARG A 137 12.57 -16.06 -9.73
C ARG A 137 11.18 -15.44 -9.93
N ARG A 138 10.95 -14.68 -11.01
CA ARG A 138 9.66 -14.05 -11.31
C ARG A 138 8.51 -15.06 -11.29
N HIS A 139 8.74 -16.30 -11.73
CA HIS A 139 7.72 -17.35 -11.75
C HIS A 139 7.07 -17.62 -10.38
N GLU A 140 7.79 -17.35 -9.28
CA GLU A 140 7.24 -17.46 -7.92
C GLU A 140 6.21 -16.38 -7.58
N THR A 141 6.17 -15.30 -8.37
CA THR A 141 5.29 -14.15 -8.14
C THR A 141 4.01 -14.19 -8.98
N LEU A 142 3.90 -15.14 -9.92
CA LEU A 142 2.77 -15.20 -10.85
C LEU A 142 1.44 -15.36 -10.09
N GLY A 143 0.43 -14.60 -10.52
CA GLY A 143 -0.90 -14.62 -9.90
C GLY A 143 -0.99 -13.90 -8.56
N GLN A 144 0.08 -13.24 -8.10
CA GLN A 144 0.06 -12.47 -6.85
C GLN A 144 -0.44 -11.03 -7.07
N PRO A 145 -1.16 -10.44 -6.09
CA PRO A 145 -1.64 -11.07 -4.85
C PRO A 145 -2.76 -12.09 -5.11
N ASP A 146 -2.64 -13.26 -4.52
CA ASP A 146 -3.63 -14.33 -4.62
C ASP A 146 -4.86 -14.10 -3.72
N ALA A 147 -5.84 -15.02 -3.80
CA ALA A 147 -7.06 -14.96 -3.01
C ALA A 147 -6.78 -14.95 -1.49
N GLY A 148 -5.75 -15.65 -1.02
CA GLY A 148 -5.34 -15.68 0.38
C GLY A 148 -4.85 -14.30 0.86
N ARG A 149 -4.01 -13.63 0.06
CA ARG A 149 -3.52 -12.28 0.35
C ARG A 149 -4.64 -11.24 0.30
N LEU A 150 -5.54 -11.34 -0.67
CA LEU A 150 -6.71 -10.47 -0.73
C LEU A 150 -7.67 -10.68 0.45
N LYS A 151 -7.80 -11.92 0.96
CA LYS A 151 -8.54 -12.19 2.20
C LYS A 151 -7.89 -11.53 3.42
N LYS A 152 -6.55 -11.57 3.53
CA LYS A 152 -5.81 -10.87 4.58
C LYS A 152 -6.00 -9.34 4.49
N ALA A 153 -6.01 -8.79 3.27
CA ALA A 153 -6.27 -7.36 3.05
C ALA A 153 -7.68 -6.95 3.53
N ARG A 154 -8.70 -7.77 3.26
CA ARG A 154 -10.06 -7.54 3.79
C ARG A 154 -10.10 -7.58 5.31
N ARG A 155 -9.41 -8.57 5.92
CA ARG A 155 -9.31 -8.63 7.38
C ARG A 155 -8.63 -7.38 7.95
N PHE A 156 -7.51 -6.97 7.35
CA PHE A 156 -6.85 -5.73 7.73
C PHE A 156 -7.80 -4.52 7.69
N ALA A 157 -8.62 -4.39 6.65
CA ALA A 157 -9.61 -3.33 6.55
C ALA A 157 -10.60 -3.35 7.74
N LYS A 158 -11.13 -4.53 8.10
CA LYS A 158 -12.00 -4.70 9.27
C LYS A 158 -11.31 -4.25 10.57
N ASP A 159 -10.07 -4.71 10.76
CA ASP A 159 -9.29 -4.42 11.97
C ASP A 159 -9.03 -2.91 12.11
N MET A 160 -8.71 -2.22 11.00
CA MET A 160 -8.49 -0.78 11.00
C MET A 160 -9.80 0.00 11.25
N MET A 161 -10.91 -0.43 10.65
CA MET A 161 -12.23 0.16 10.90
C MET A 161 -12.65 0.01 12.37
N ALA A 162 -12.36 -1.13 13.00
CA ALA A 162 -12.64 -1.37 14.42
C ALA A 162 -11.70 -0.57 15.34
N LYS A 163 -10.45 -0.37 14.92
CA LYS A 163 -9.44 0.39 15.67
C LYS A 163 -9.66 1.89 15.62
N TYR A 164 -10.24 2.39 14.53
CA TYR A 164 -10.52 3.81 14.38
C TYR A 164 -11.50 4.29 15.48
N LYS A 165 -11.07 5.31 16.22
CA LYS A 165 -11.91 6.00 17.21
C LYS A 165 -12.05 7.44 16.74
N PRO A 166 -13.26 7.92 16.43
CA PRO A 166 -13.44 9.32 16.13
C PRO A 166 -12.95 10.15 17.32
N ALA A 167 -12.14 11.18 17.03
CA ALA A 167 -11.80 12.16 18.06
C ALA A 167 -13.10 12.63 18.71
N SER A 168 -13.19 12.54 20.04
CA SER A 168 -14.33 13.08 20.77
C SER A 168 -14.48 14.53 20.35
N ARG A 169 -15.55 14.86 19.65
CA ARG A 169 -15.92 16.25 19.42
C ARG A 169 -16.30 16.76 20.82
N LEU A 170 -15.32 17.32 21.52
CA LEU A 170 -15.58 18.14 22.68
C LEU A 170 -16.44 19.29 22.16
N GLY A 171 -17.72 19.23 22.52
CA GLY A 171 -18.71 20.24 22.22
C GLY A 171 -18.40 21.57 22.93
#